data_ed275f5de38aa116ce6809356d380938
#
_entry.id   ed275f5de38aa116ce6809356d380938
#
_cell.length_a   1.000
_cell.length_b   1.000
_cell.length_c   1.000
_cell.angle_alpha   90.00
_cell.angle_beta   90.00
_cell.angle_gamma   90.00
#
_symmetry.space_group_name_H-M   'P 1'
#
loop_
_entity.id
_entity.type
_entity.pdbx_description
1 polymer ?
#
loop_
_entity_poly.entity_id
_entity_poly.type
_entity_poly.pdbx_seq_one_letter_code
_entity_poly.pdbx_strand_id
1 'polypeptide(L)'
;SRLMDFMEKFVYPNEQKYYQHINKDKSRWSIPPIMEELKIKAKKENLWNLFLPESKYGAGLSNLEYAPLAEIMGRSFIASEIFNCSAPDTGNMEVLVRYGSDKQKEKWLAPLLEGTIRSAFAMTEPDVASSDATNIQSTIESRKNDYLVNGHKWWTSCAMDPRCKIIIFMGKTDAEAHKYAQQSMVLVPIDTKGVDVVRPLSVFGYDDAPHGHAE
;
A
#
# COMPACT_ATOMS: atom_id res chain seq x y z
N SER A 1 21.80 1.86 -16.27
CA SER A 1 21.43 2.85 -15.22
C SER A 1 21.69 2.25 -13.86
N ARG A 2 21.93 3.08 -12.83
CA ARG A 2 22.14 2.60 -11.44
C ARG A 2 21.06 1.62 -10.98
N LEU A 3 19.80 1.89 -11.30
CA LEU A 3 18.70 0.99 -10.95
C LEU A 3 18.81 -0.36 -11.67
N MET A 4 19.13 -0.38 -12.96
CA MET A 4 19.33 -1.62 -13.71
C MET A 4 20.50 -2.43 -13.14
N ASP A 5 21.63 -1.77 -12.85
CA ASP A 5 22.80 -2.42 -12.25
C ASP A 5 22.45 -3.06 -10.89
N PHE A 6 21.58 -2.39 -10.11
CA PHE A 6 21.07 -2.94 -8.84
C PHE A 6 20.17 -4.16 -9.09
N MET A 7 19.27 -4.08 -10.08
CA MET A 7 18.39 -5.20 -10.46
C MET A 7 19.20 -6.44 -10.83
N GLU A 8 20.18 -6.29 -11.71
CA GLU A 8 21.03 -7.39 -12.17
C GLU A 8 21.89 -7.97 -11.03
N LYS A 9 22.46 -7.12 -10.21
CA LYS A 9 23.39 -7.53 -9.15
C LYS A 9 22.71 -8.11 -7.91
N PHE A 10 21.55 -7.58 -7.55
CA PHE A 10 20.95 -7.87 -6.25
C PHE A 10 19.51 -8.41 -6.33
N VAL A 11 18.67 -7.94 -7.25
CA VAL A 11 17.27 -8.35 -7.28
C VAL A 11 17.11 -9.73 -7.93
N TYR A 12 17.46 -9.84 -9.22
CA TYR A 12 17.28 -11.08 -9.97
C TYR A 12 17.96 -12.32 -9.34
N PRO A 13 19.20 -12.23 -8.81
CA PRO A 13 19.82 -13.39 -8.18
C PRO A 13 19.15 -13.83 -6.87
N ASN A 14 18.33 -13.00 -6.25
CA ASN A 14 17.68 -13.28 -4.98
C ASN A 14 16.18 -13.58 -5.07
N GLU A 15 15.56 -13.49 -6.25
CA GLU A 15 14.15 -13.85 -6.43
C GLU A 15 13.87 -15.28 -5.99
N GLN A 16 14.73 -16.22 -6.34
CA GLN A 16 14.56 -17.61 -5.94
C GLN A 16 14.52 -17.78 -4.40
N LYS A 17 15.34 -17.04 -3.66
CA LYS A 17 15.34 -17.08 -2.18
C LYS A 17 14.03 -16.54 -1.61
N TYR A 18 13.50 -15.47 -2.22
CA TYR A 18 12.21 -14.91 -1.84
C TYR A 18 11.10 -15.95 -2.02
N TYR A 19 10.97 -16.54 -3.21
CA TYR A 19 9.94 -17.53 -3.48
C TYR A 19 10.11 -18.84 -2.71
N GLN A 20 11.33 -19.27 -2.41
CA GLN A 20 11.58 -20.41 -1.53
C GLN A 20 11.04 -20.19 -0.11
N HIS A 21 11.05 -18.95 0.37
CA HIS A 21 10.43 -18.60 1.66
C HIS A 21 8.91 -18.62 1.59
N ILE A 22 8.33 -17.96 0.58
CA ILE A 22 6.88 -17.88 0.38
C ILE A 22 6.25 -19.25 0.11
N ASN A 23 6.95 -20.16 -0.54
CA ASN A 23 6.45 -21.50 -0.86
C ASN A 23 6.48 -22.48 0.32
N LYS A 24 6.94 -22.04 1.51
CA LYS A 24 6.88 -22.87 2.74
C LYS A 24 5.63 -22.53 3.53
N ASP A 25 4.75 -23.50 3.74
CA ASP A 25 3.47 -23.31 4.42
C ASP A 25 3.55 -22.54 5.74
N LYS A 26 4.56 -22.84 6.57
CA LYS A 26 4.73 -22.21 7.89
C LYS A 26 5.20 -20.76 7.85
N SER A 27 5.79 -20.29 6.75
CA SER A 27 6.37 -18.95 6.63
C SER A 27 5.68 -18.08 5.56
N ARG A 28 4.71 -18.62 4.87
CA ARG A 28 4.05 -18.00 3.71
C ARG A 28 3.57 -16.56 3.97
N TRP A 29 2.99 -16.31 5.13
CA TRP A 29 2.49 -15.00 5.56
C TRP A 29 3.49 -14.22 6.40
N SER A 30 4.76 -14.58 6.37
CA SER A 30 5.84 -13.81 7.00
C SER A 30 6.75 -13.18 5.96
N ILE A 31 7.39 -12.09 6.34
CA ILE A 31 8.25 -11.33 5.43
C ILE A 31 9.54 -12.10 5.17
N PRO A 32 9.89 -12.39 3.90
CA PRO A 32 11.17 -13.01 3.58
C PRO A 32 12.35 -12.15 4.04
N PRO A 33 13.31 -12.69 4.82
CA PRO A 33 14.44 -11.90 5.31
C PRO A 33 15.24 -11.21 4.19
N ILE A 34 15.34 -11.85 3.03
CA ILE A 34 16.01 -11.28 1.86
C ILE A 34 15.37 -9.94 1.41
N MET A 35 14.07 -9.74 1.61
CA MET A 35 13.40 -8.48 1.29
C MET A 35 14.00 -7.34 2.10
N GLU A 36 14.14 -7.50 3.40
CA GLU A 36 14.70 -6.46 4.27
C GLU A 36 16.19 -6.20 4.01
N GLU A 37 16.96 -7.24 3.67
CA GLU A 37 18.35 -7.09 3.25
C GLU A 37 18.47 -6.24 1.97
N LEU A 38 17.60 -6.47 1.00
CA LEU A 38 17.59 -5.73 -0.27
C LEU A 38 17.13 -4.27 -0.07
N LYS A 39 16.15 -4.03 0.78
CA LYS A 39 15.72 -2.67 1.17
C LYS A 39 16.87 -1.86 1.78
N ILE A 40 17.63 -2.46 2.70
CA ILE A 40 18.80 -1.82 3.31
C ILE A 40 19.84 -1.44 2.24
N LYS A 41 20.06 -2.32 1.26
CA LYS A 41 20.99 -2.02 0.14
C LYS A 41 20.45 -0.91 -0.75
N ALA A 42 19.17 -0.94 -1.11
CA ALA A 42 18.54 0.08 -1.93
C ALA A 42 18.63 1.48 -1.27
N LYS A 43 18.39 1.57 0.03
CA LYS A 43 18.59 2.81 0.80
C LYS A 43 20.03 3.32 0.72
N LYS A 44 21.02 2.46 0.89
CA LYS A 44 22.45 2.82 0.81
C LYS A 44 22.86 3.33 -0.57
N GLU A 45 22.22 2.83 -1.61
CA GLU A 45 22.45 3.25 -3.00
C GLU A 45 21.63 4.48 -3.40
N ASN A 46 20.86 5.09 -2.47
CA ASN A 46 19.90 6.17 -2.74
C ASN A 46 18.88 5.81 -3.83
N LEU A 47 18.41 4.56 -3.83
CA LEU A 47 17.35 4.03 -4.68
C LEU A 47 16.11 3.77 -3.82
N TRP A 48 15.57 4.84 -3.21
CA TRP A 48 14.50 4.74 -2.23
C TRP A 48 13.45 5.84 -2.44
N ASN A 49 12.16 5.51 -2.34
CA ASN A 49 11.06 6.46 -2.54
C ASN A 49 11.13 7.21 -3.89
N LEU A 50 11.54 6.53 -4.95
CA LEU A 50 11.79 7.13 -6.27
C LEU A 50 10.52 7.71 -6.90
N PHE A 51 9.34 7.22 -6.50
CA PHE A 51 8.04 7.61 -7.06
C PHE A 51 7.58 9.00 -6.61
N LEU A 52 8.06 9.47 -5.46
CA LEU A 52 7.50 10.66 -4.79
C LEU A 52 8.17 11.93 -5.31
N PRO A 53 7.42 12.83 -5.98
CA PRO A 53 7.99 14.02 -6.62
C PRO A 53 8.35 15.14 -5.64
N GLU A 54 7.78 15.14 -4.43
CA GLU A 54 8.11 16.12 -3.39
C GLU A 54 9.49 15.82 -2.80
N SER A 55 10.52 16.60 -3.18
CA SER A 55 11.92 16.40 -2.79
C SER A 55 12.18 16.37 -1.28
N LYS A 56 11.26 16.94 -0.48
CA LYS A 56 11.31 16.86 0.99
C LYS A 56 11.12 15.43 1.50
N TYR A 57 10.40 14.58 0.75
CA TYR A 57 9.97 13.26 1.18
C TYR A 57 10.46 12.13 0.27
N GLY A 58 10.77 12.42 -0.99
CA GLY A 58 11.16 11.45 -2.00
C GLY A 58 12.33 11.92 -2.85
N ALA A 59 12.53 11.25 -3.99
CA ALA A 59 13.64 11.54 -4.90
C ALA A 59 13.47 12.84 -5.70
N GLY A 60 12.29 13.45 -5.70
CA GLY A 60 12.03 14.69 -6.44
C GLY A 60 11.97 14.52 -7.96
N LEU A 61 11.76 13.29 -8.44
CA LEU A 61 11.64 13.00 -9.87
C LEU A 61 10.25 13.39 -10.38
N SER A 62 10.19 13.97 -11.56
CA SER A 62 8.94 14.11 -12.29
C SER A 62 8.40 12.73 -12.73
N ASN A 63 7.11 12.64 -13.06
CA ASN A 63 6.53 11.41 -13.59
C ASN A 63 7.24 10.92 -14.87
N LEU A 64 7.71 11.85 -15.71
CA LEU A 64 8.46 11.50 -16.93
C LEU A 64 9.81 10.86 -16.60
N GLU A 65 10.50 11.33 -15.57
CA GLU A 65 11.78 10.77 -15.11
C GLU A 65 11.59 9.45 -14.35
N TYR A 66 10.48 9.31 -13.63
CA TYR A 66 10.18 8.09 -12.87
C TYR A 66 9.66 6.93 -13.77
N ALA A 67 8.93 7.21 -14.84
CA ALA A 67 8.31 6.20 -15.69
C ALA A 67 9.28 5.10 -16.19
N PRO A 68 10.48 5.42 -16.74
CA PRO A 68 11.43 4.39 -17.13
C PRO A 68 12.01 3.59 -15.95
N LEU A 69 12.04 4.16 -14.75
CA LEU A 69 12.45 3.45 -13.53
C LEU A 69 11.37 2.45 -13.09
N ALA A 70 10.11 2.86 -13.17
CA ALA A 70 8.98 1.97 -12.89
C ALA A 70 8.95 0.77 -13.86
N GLU A 71 9.23 0.99 -15.15
CA GLU A 71 9.35 -0.09 -16.14
C GLU A 71 10.47 -1.08 -15.76
N ILE A 72 11.63 -0.58 -15.33
CA ILE A 72 12.74 -1.45 -14.89
C ILE A 72 12.33 -2.27 -13.67
N MET A 73 11.71 -1.65 -12.65
CA MET A 73 11.22 -2.35 -11.46
C MET A 73 10.13 -3.38 -11.80
N GLY A 74 9.26 -3.07 -12.76
CA GLY A 74 8.18 -3.96 -13.20
C GLY A 74 8.65 -5.27 -13.83
N ARG A 75 9.94 -5.47 -14.08
CA ARG A 75 10.54 -6.73 -14.56
C ARG A 75 10.67 -7.79 -13.46
N SER A 76 10.43 -7.43 -12.20
CA SER A 76 10.47 -8.32 -11.04
C SER A 76 9.32 -8.02 -10.09
N PHE A 77 8.56 -9.04 -9.68
CA PHE A 77 7.43 -8.89 -8.76
C PHE A 77 7.82 -8.34 -7.39
N ILE A 78 9.07 -8.53 -6.96
CA ILE A 78 9.54 -8.07 -5.66
C ILE A 78 10.21 -6.69 -5.71
N ALA A 79 10.56 -6.20 -6.89
CA ALA A 79 11.42 -5.03 -7.01
C ALA A 79 10.76 -3.73 -6.52
N SER A 80 9.48 -3.51 -6.82
CA SER A 80 8.79 -2.29 -6.40
C SER A 80 8.82 -2.12 -4.88
N GLU A 81 8.69 -3.21 -4.12
CA GLU A 81 8.81 -3.14 -2.65
C GLU A 81 10.24 -2.88 -2.18
N ILE A 82 11.24 -3.47 -2.84
CA ILE A 82 12.66 -3.27 -2.50
C ILE A 82 13.04 -1.78 -2.51
N PHE A 83 12.42 -0.99 -3.39
CA PHE A 83 12.67 0.45 -3.55
C PHE A 83 11.62 1.34 -2.85
N ASN A 84 10.72 0.74 -2.05
CA ASN A 84 9.56 1.41 -1.43
C ASN A 84 8.68 2.15 -2.45
N CYS A 85 8.50 1.54 -3.61
CA CYS A 85 7.72 2.06 -4.74
C CYS A 85 6.52 1.17 -5.06
N SER A 86 6.05 0.36 -4.11
CA SER A 86 4.95 -0.59 -4.29
C SER A 86 3.60 0.03 -3.96
N ALA A 87 2.60 -0.23 -4.79
CA ALA A 87 1.21 0.05 -4.44
C ALA A 87 0.74 -0.90 -3.32
N PRO A 88 -0.23 -0.47 -2.49
CA PRO A 88 -0.91 0.81 -2.47
C PRO A 88 -0.15 1.91 -1.72
N ASP A 89 0.99 1.59 -1.10
CA ASP A 89 1.73 2.53 -0.25
C ASP A 89 2.10 3.82 -0.98
N THR A 90 2.48 3.73 -2.26
CA THR A 90 2.83 4.92 -3.05
C THR A 90 1.69 5.93 -3.10
N GLY A 91 0.50 5.51 -3.48
CA GLY A 91 -0.68 6.38 -3.50
C GLY A 91 -1.07 6.88 -2.12
N ASN A 92 -1.00 6.01 -1.10
CA ASN A 92 -1.32 6.37 0.28
C ASN A 92 -0.32 7.39 0.86
N MET A 93 0.96 7.26 0.54
CA MET A 93 1.98 8.25 0.91
C MET A 93 1.74 9.59 0.22
N GLU A 94 1.38 9.61 -1.07
CA GLU A 94 1.02 10.86 -1.76
C GLU A 94 -0.20 11.54 -1.14
N VAL A 95 -1.23 10.79 -0.77
CA VAL A 95 -2.40 11.34 -0.05
C VAL A 95 -1.97 11.97 1.26
N LEU A 96 -1.14 11.29 2.04
CA LEU A 96 -0.65 11.82 3.32
C LEU A 96 0.26 13.05 3.15
N VAL A 97 1.12 13.07 2.13
CA VAL A 97 1.98 14.22 1.81
C VAL A 97 1.14 15.46 1.51
N ARG A 98 0.09 15.31 0.70
CA ARG A 98 -0.72 16.43 0.22
C ARG A 98 -1.77 16.90 1.21
N TYR A 99 -2.41 15.97 1.91
CA TYR A 99 -3.63 16.24 2.68
C TYR A 99 -3.51 15.90 4.17
N GLY A 100 -2.48 15.15 4.56
CA GLY A 100 -2.28 14.78 5.96
C GLY A 100 -1.90 15.97 6.83
N SER A 101 -2.45 16.05 8.05
CA SER A 101 -1.99 16.96 9.08
C SER A 101 -0.57 16.57 9.55
N ASP A 102 0.14 17.49 10.21
CA ASP A 102 1.49 17.21 10.71
C ASP A 102 1.50 15.98 11.65
N LYS A 103 0.50 15.83 12.51
CA LYS A 103 0.35 14.65 13.38
C LYS A 103 0.14 13.36 12.60
N GLN A 104 -0.64 13.40 11.50
CA GLN A 104 -0.83 12.23 10.64
C GLN A 104 0.44 11.90 9.86
N LYS A 105 1.16 12.91 9.39
CA LYS A 105 2.45 12.72 8.72
C LYS A 105 3.50 12.12 9.66
N GLU A 106 3.59 12.62 10.88
CA GLU A 106 4.50 12.07 11.89
C GLU A 106 4.15 10.61 12.23
N LYS A 107 2.86 10.34 12.47
CA LYS A 107 2.40 9.01 12.91
C LYS A 107 2.44 7.96 11.81
N TRP A 108 2.08 8.31 10.57
CA TRP A 108 1.82 7.36 9.50
C TRP A 108 2.76 7.52 8.30
N LEU A 109 2.97 8.76 7.81
CA LEU A 109 3.82 8.98 6.65
C LEU A 109 5.29 8.67 6.94
N ALA A 110 5.83 9.11 8.06
CA ALA A 110 7.22 8.88 8.39
C ALA A 110 7.59 7.39 8.39
N PRO A 111 6.88 6.49 9.10
CA PRO A 111 7.20 5.05 9.05
C PRO A 111 6.89 4.40 7.68
N LEU A 112 5.94 4.91 6.89
CA LEU A 112 5.74 4.47 5.50
C LEU A 112 6.92 4.85 4.62
N LEU A 113 7.42 6.08 4.70
CA LEU A 113 8.61 6.53 3.98
C LEU A 113 9.86 5.73 4.38
N GLU A 114 9.96 5.35 5.65
CA GLU A 114 11.01 4.45 6.14
C GLU A 114 10.81 2.99 5.70
N GLY A 115 9.63 2.62 5.21
CA GLY A 115 9.31 1.25 4.81
C GLY A 115 9.26 0.26 5.97
N THR A 116 9.01 0.75 7.19
CA THR A 116 8.88 -0.08 8.41
C THR A 116 7.46 -0.57 8.63
N ILE A 117 6.49 0.11 8.06
CA ILE A 117 5.09 -0.32 8.00
C ILE A 117 4.59 -0.33 6.56
N ARG A 118 3.47 -1.00 6.34
CA ARG A 118 2.70 -0.99 5.11
C ARG A 118 1.32 -0.39 5.36
N SER A 119 0.62 -0.09 4.28
CA SER A 119 -0.74 0.45 4.31
C SER A 119 -1.64 -0.27 3.31
N ALA A 120 -2.95 -0.06 3.46
CA ALA A 120 -3.95 -0.54 2.53
C ALA A 120 -4.88 0.59 2.11
N PHE A 121 -5.57 0.41 0.98
CA PHE A 121 -6.60 1.32 0.50
C PHE A 121 -7.90 0.54 0.30
N ALA A 122 -8.89 0.79 1.13
CA ALA A 122 -10.17 0.09 1.15
C ALA A 122 -11.25 0.90 0.43
N MET A 123 -11.36 0.71 -0.87
CA MET A 123 -12.35 1.37 -1.73
C MET A 123 -13.39 0.37 -2.24
N THR A 124 -12.94 -0.69 -2.89
CA THR A 124 -13.76 -1.64 -3.64
C THR A 124 -14.72 -2.40 -2.73
N GLU A 125 -15.96 -2.58 -3.17
CA GLU A 125 -17.03 -3.28 -2.46
C GLU A 125 -17.55 -4.45 -3.29
N PRO A 126 -17.91 -5.60 -2.67
CA PRO A 126 -18.37 -6.77 -3.42
C PRO A 126 -19.73 -6.60 -4.09
N ASP A 127 -20.62 -5.79 -3.50
CA ASP A 127 -22.02 -5.73 -3.89
C ASP A 127 -22.34 -4.66 -4.94
N VAL A 128 -21.35 -3.81 -5.29
CA VAL A 128 -21.55 -2.71 -6.23
C VAL A 128 -20.37 -2.55 -7.19
N ALA A 129 -20.61 -1.93 -8.34
CA ALA A 129 -19.56 -1.55 -9.30
C ALA A 129 -18.75 -0.38 -8.75
N SER A 130 -17.93 -0.63 -7.74
CA SER A 130 -17.24 0.36 -6.92
C SER A 130 -15.98 0.97 -7.56
N SER A 131 -15.63 0.55 -8.77
CA SER A 131 -14.69 1.28 -9.62
C SER A 131 -15.21 2.68 -10.00
N ASP A 132 -16.53 2.85 -10.03
CA ASP A 132 -17.18 4.15 -9.95
C ASP A 132 -17.44 4.47 -8.47
N ALA A 133 -16.66 5.39 -7.90
CA ALA A 133 -16.75 5.78 -6.51
C ALA A 133 -18.14 6.31 -6.10
N THR A 134 -18.97 6.75 -7.04
CA THR A 134 -20.33 7.19 -6.75
C THR A 134 -21.24 6.03 -6.32
N ASN A 135 -20.88 4.78 -6.64
CA ASN A 135 -21.65 3.58 -6.27
C ASN A 135 -21.32 3.06 -4.87
N ILE A 136 -20.29 3.56 -4.21
CA ILE A 136 -19.88 3.10 -2.87
C ILE A 136 -21.06 3.22 -1.90
N GLN A 137 -21.29 2.16 -1.14
CA GLN A 137 -22.38 2.07 -0.13
C GLN A 137 -21.87 2.20 1.31
N SER A 138 -20.59 1.91 1.56
CA SER A 138 -19.96 2.11 2.87
C SER A 138 -20.16 3.53 3.37
N THR A 139 -20.33 3.68 4.67
CA THR A 139 -20.64 4.97 5.33
C THR A 139 -19.56 5.38 6.32
N ILE A 140 -19.40 6.69 6.46
CA ILE A 140 -18.59 7.35 7.50
C ILE A 140 -19.47 8.38 8.17
N GLU A 141 -19.97 8.07 9.36
CA GLU A 141 -20.83 8.97 10.15
C GLU A 141 -19.99 9.75 11.14
N SER A 142 -20.05 11.08 11.09
CA SER A 142 -19.42 11.92 12.10
C SER A 142 -20.18 11.84 13.41
N ARG A 143 -19.48 11.58 14.51
CA ARG A 143 -19.96 11.61 15.87
C ARG A 143 -19.22 12.68 16.66
N LYS A 144 -19.66 12.98 17.85
CA LYS A 144 -19.15 14.09 18.66
C LYS A 144 -17.62 14.15 18.73
N ASN A 145 -16.95 13.02 18.91
CA ASN A 145 -15.49 12.95 19.10
C ASN A 145 -14.79 11.94 18.18
N ASP A 146 -15.54 11.21 17.35
CA ASP A 146 -15.05 10.13 16.51
C ASP A 146 -15.90 9.96 15.24
N TYR A 147 -15.61 8.92 14.49
CA TYR A 147 -16.38 8.50 13.31
C TYR A 147 -16.85 7.06 13.52
N LEU A 148 -18.11 6.79 13.16
CA LEU A 148 -18.57 5.43 12.92
C LEU A 148 -18.37 5.09 11.46
N VAL A 149 -17.53 4.09 11.22
CA VAL A 149 -17.27 3.56 9.87
C VAL A 149 -17.99 2.22 9.75
N ASN A 150 -18.77 2.05 8.70
CA ASN A 150 -19.48 0.81 8.41
C ASN A 150 -19.40 0.47 6.93
N GLY A 151 -18.96 -0.73 6.59
CA GLY A 151 -18.87 -1.20 5.21
C GLY A 151 -18.19 -2.53 5.07
N HIS A 152 -18.34 -3.11 3.89
CA HIS A 152 -17.71 -4.35 3.48
C HIS A 152 -16.82 -4.07 2.26
N LYS A 153 -15.54 -4.30 2.39
CA LYS A 153 -14.54 -4.05 1.36
C LYS A 153 -13.89 -5.35 0.91
N TRP A 154 -13.46 -5.40 -0.34
CA TRP A 154 -12.71 -6.52 -0.86
C TRP A 154 -11.59 -6.04 -1.81
N TRP A 155 -10.75 -6.96 -2.24
CA TRP A 155 -9.57 -6.65 -3.06
C TRP A 155 -8.67 -5.57 -2.44
N THR A 156 -8.65 -5.51 -1.11
CA THR A 156 -7.87 -4.55 -0.35
C THR A 156 -6.43 -5.05 -0.25
N SER A 157 -5.59 -4.60 -1.18
CA SER A 157 -4.18 -5.02 -1.27
C SER A 157 -3.40 -4.65 -0.02
N CYS A 158 -2.50 -5.52 0.40
CA CYS A 158 -1.65 -5.40 1.59
C CYS A 158 -2.37 -5.49 2.94
N ALA A 159 -3.69 -5.67 3.01
CA ALA A 159 -4.37 -5.78 4.29
C ALA A 159 -4.03 -7.08 5.06
N MET A 160 -3.55 -8.13 4.36
CA MET A 160 -3.04 -9.36 5.00
C MET A 160 -1.59 -9.24 5.46
N ASP A 161 -0.85 -8.22 5.01
CA ASP A 161 0.56 -8.07 5.35
C ASP A 161 0.72 -7.78 6.85
N PRO A 162 1.57 -8.52 7.58
CA PRO A 162 1.75 -8.33 9.02
C PRO A 162 2.32 -6.95 9.39
N ARG A 163 2.88 -6.24 8.41
CA ARG A 163 3.37 -4.86 8.56
C ARG A 163 2.29 -3.82 8.26
N CYS A 164 1.12 -4.20 7.74
CA CYS A 164 0.03 -3.25 7.52
C CYS A 164 -0.43 -2.67 8.86
N LYS A 165 -0.43 -1.35 8.98
CA LYS A 165 -0.80 -0.64 10.21
C LYS A 165 -1.92 0.37 10.01
N ILE A 166 -2.16 0.78 8.78
CA ILE A 166 -3.13 1.81 8.47
C ILE A 166 -3.88 1.48 7.18
N ILE A 167 -5.17 1.71 7.19
CA ILE A 167 -6.05 1.60 6.04
C ILE A 167 -6.58 3.00 5.71
N ILE A 168 -6.51 3.41 4.46
CA ILE A 168 -7.31 4.54 3.95
C ILE A 168 -8.65 3.95 3.52
N PHE A 169 -9.69 4.24 4.27
CA PHE A 169 -11.05 3.75 4.00
C PHE A 169 -11.86 4.85 3.29
N MET A 170 -12.49 4.49 2.16
CA MET A 170 -13.40 5.38 1.43
C MET A 170 -14.85 5.00 1.72
N GLY A 171 -15.67 5.98 2.10
CA GLY A 171 -17.09 5.81 2.36
C GLY A 171 -17.88 7.10 2.15
N LYS A 172 -19.20 7.02 2.14
CA LYS A 172 -20.08 8.18 2.05
C LYS A 172 -20.18 8.87 3.40
N THR A 173 -19.97 10.19 3.39
CA THR A 173 -20.16 11.08 4.55
C THR A 173 -21.41 11.90 4.45
N ASP A 174 -21.89 12.19 3.23
CA ASP A 174 -23.11 12.95 2.97
C ASP A 174 -23.82 12.39 1.73
N ALA A 175 -24.85 11.59 1.94
CA ALA A 175 -25.62 10.97 0.86
C ALA A 175 -26.48 11.98 0.06
N GLU A 176 -26.78 13.14 0.65
CA GLU A 176 -27.60 14.18 0.03
C GLU A 176 -26.77 15.19 -0.80
N ALA A 177 -25.44 15.15 -0.63
CA ALA A 177 -24.54 15.98 -1.43
C ALA A 177 -24.57 15.60 -2.92
N HIS A 178 -24.04 16.49 -3.76
CA HIS A 178 -23.84 16.17 -5.17
C HIS A 178 -23.03 14.87 -5.30
N LYS A 179 -23.41 14.00 -6.24
CA LYS A 179 -22.86 12.61 -6.36
C LYS A 179 -21.34 12.51 -6.33
N TYR A 180 -20.61 13.51 -6.78
CA TYR A 180 -19.14 13.55 -6.74
C TYR A 180 -18.57 14.19 -5.46
N ALA A 181 -19.41 14.56 -4.49
CA ALA A 181 -19.01 15.15 -3.22
C ALA A 181 -19.53 14.34 -2.01
N GLN A 182 -20.11 13.15 -2.23
CA GLN A 182 -20.67 12.31 -1.18
C GLN A 182 -19.59 11.56 -0.40
N GLN A 183 -18.44 11.25 -1.04
CA GLN A 183 -17.44 10.37 -0.49
C GLN A 183 -16.35 11.16 0.24
N SER A 184 -15.83 10.54 1.29
CA SER A 184 -14.64 10.99 2.00
C SER A 184 -13.71 9.82 2.29
N MET A 185 -12.50 10.12 2.71
CA MET A 185 -11.51 9.14 3.15
C MET A 185 -11.18 9.36 4.62
N VAL A 186 -11.07 8.28 5.36
CA VAL A 186 -10.65 8.29 6.77
C VAL A 186 -9.50 7.31 6.98
N LEU A 187 -8.58 7.67 7.86
CA LEU A 187 -7.48 6.80 8.28
C LEU A 187 -7.97 5.87 9.38
N VAL A 188 -7.95 4.57 9.14
CA VAL A 188 -8.37 3.55 10.09
C VAL A 188 -7.15 2.68 10.44
N PRO A 189 -6.64 2.72 11.69
CA PRO A 189 -5.65 1.74 12.13
C PRO A 189 -6.21 0.32 11.98
N ILE A 190 -5.40 -0.62 11.48
CA ILE A 190 -5.89 -1.98 11.18
C ILE A 190 -6.32 -2.75 12.44
N ASP A 191 -5.78 -2.37 13.61
CA ASP A 191 -6.10 -2.94 14.92
C ASP A 191 -7.30 -2.25 15.61
N THR A 192 -8.01 -1.37 14.89
CA THR A 192 -9.23 -0.74 15.42
C THR A 192 -10.30 -1.78 15.68
N LYS A 193 -10.91 -1.74 16.87
CA LYS A 193 -12.00 -2.65 17.23
C LYS A 193 -13.14 -2.59 16.18
N GLY A 194 -13.49 -3.75 15.62
CA GLY A 194 -14.51 -3.89 14.58
C GLY A 194 -13.93 -3.88 13.16
N VAL A 195 -12.61 -3.82 13.01
CA VAL A 195 -11.93 -4.14 11.74
C VAL A 195 -11.63 -5.63 11.73
N ASP A 196 -12.20 -6.34 10.77
CA ASP A 196 -11.98 -7.76 10.56
C ASP A 196 -11.38 -7.96 9.16
N VAL A 197 -10.18 -8.52 9.11
CA VAL A 197 -9.55 -8.99 7.87
C VAL A 197 -9.93 -10.46 7.70
N VAL A 198 -10.91 -10.71 6.83
CA VAL A 198 -11.64 -11.99 6.79
C VAL A 198 -10.82 -13.10 6.14
N ARG A 199 -10.26 -12.83 4.96
CA ARG A 199 -9.51 -13.82 4.17
C ARG A 199 -8.75 -13.18 3.02
N PRO A 200 -7.71 -13.85 2.49
CA PRO A 200 -7.12 -13.49 1.21
C PRO A 200 -8.05 -13.88 0.06
N LEU A 201 -8.02 -13.08 -0.99
CA LEU A 201 -8.66 -13.36 -2.28
C LEU A 201 -7.58 -13.78 -3.29
N SER A 202 -7.85 -14.84 -4.03
CA SER A 202 -6.89 -15.41 -4.99
C SER A 202 -7.14 -14.89 -6.40
N VAL A 203 -6.06 -14.62 -7.13
CA VAL A 203 -6.06 -14.33 -8.56
C VAL A 203 -5.29 -15.44 -9.27
N PHE A 204 -5.92 -16.16 -10.19
CA PHE A 204 -5.31 -17.30 -10.89
C PHE A 204 -4.69 -18.36 -9.97
N GLY A 205 -5.26 -18.54 -8.77
CA GLY A 205 -4.74 -19.47 -7.76
C GLY A 205 -3.62 -18.93 -6.89
N TYR A 206 -3.19 -17.70 -7.06
CA TYR A 206 -2.20 -17.01 -6.21
C TYR A 206 -2.90 -16.12 -5.19
N ASP A 207 -2.52 -16.23 -3.92
CA ASP A 207 -3.05 -15.42 -2.81
C ASP A 207 -2.20 -14.19 -2.49
N ASP A 208 -1.11 -13.97 -3.28
CA ASP A 208 -0.18 -12.85 -3.17
C ASP A 208 0.45 -12.70 -1.76
N ALA A 209 0.67 -13.82 -1.08
CA ALA A 209 1.36 -13.77 0.22
C ALA A 209 2.79 -13.20 0.08
N PRO A 210 3.27 -12.42 1.05
CA PRO A 210 2.64 -12.07 2.33
C PRO A 210 1.71 -10.85 2.30
N HIS A 211 1.54 -10.19 1.17
CA HIS A 211 0.74 -8.97 1.07
C HIS A 211 -0.76 -9.24 1.10
N GLY A 212 -1.22 -10.13 0.23
CA GLY A 212 -2.61 -10.52 0.07
C GLY A 212 -3.54 -9.40 -0.41
N HIS A 213 -4.60 -9.82 -1.11
CA HIS A 213 -5.73 -8.97 -1.41
C HIS A 213 -6.86 -9.40 -0.50
N ALA A 214 -7.18 -8.62 0.52
CA ALA A 214 -8.10 -9.05 1.58
C ALA A 214 -9.55 -8.64 1.34
N GLU A 215 -10.42 -9.43 1.93
CA GLU A 215 -11.81 -9.14 2.25
C GLU A 215 -11.92 -8.76 3.70
#